data_cdc975765584ce73154969f12ce4d6ee
#
_entry.id   cdc975765584ce73154969f12ce4d6ee
#
_cell.length_a   1.000
_cell.length_b   1.000
_cell.length_c   1.000
_cell.angle_alpha   90.00
_cell.angle_beta   90.00
_cell.angle_gamma   90.00
#
_symmetry.space_group_name_H-M   'P 1'
#
loop_
_entity.id
_entity.type
_entity.pdbx_description
1 polymer ?
#
loop_
_entity_poly.entity_id
_entity_poly.type
_entity_poly.pdbx_seq_one_letter_code
_entity_poly.pdbx_strand_id
1 'polypeptide(L)'
;LGDDGYTAVRRFTAVDLNSNDLPEVVLKVDAAAGDAGGYLVLYQLKGTVYGVKLGHQMFLDLKRDGTFSYFDSAGSEYGVAVLYLGTKDPGGLGKRFYCVLDHETDQYTYYVRRQEATKAEYEAAEAQWAEQQDAIWYSFTPADIRSVFP
;
A
#
# COMPACT_ATOMS: atom_id res chain seq x y z
N LEU A 1 9.79 15.96 12.64
CA LEU A 1 8.64 15.08 12.70
C LEU A 1 7.81 15.53 13.89
N GLY A 2 6.91 16.48 13.60
CA GLY A 2 6.10 17.06 14.64
C GLY A 2 5.01 16.12 15.09
N ASP A 3 4.35 16.48 16.12
CA ASP A 3 3.11 16.10 16.82
C ASP A 3 2.19 14.96 16.30
N ASP A 4 2.63 14.20 15.29
CA ASP A 4 1.82 13.21 14.57
C ASP A 4 1.97 11.77 15.10
N GLY A 5 2.60 11.57 16.26
CA GLY A 5 2.70 10.28 16.92
C GLY A 5 3.72 9.29 16.32
N TYR A 6 4.43 9.64 15.25
CA TYR A 6 5.48 8.79 14.68
C TYR A 6 6.82 9.00 15.37
N THR A 7 7.47 7.91 15.78
CA THR A 7 8.70 7.95 16.58
C THR A 7 9.96 7.62 15.78
N ALA A 8 9.87 6.79 14.75
CA ALA A 8 11.02 6.39 13.95
C ALA A 8 10.64 5.88 12.56
N VAL A 9 11.55 6.03 11.60
CA VAL A 9 11.50 5.32 10.32
C VAL A 9 12.29 4.02 10.46
N ARG A 10 11.68 2.88 10.14
CA ARG A 10 12.31 1.55 10.25
C ARG A 10 12.90 1.08 8.94
N ARG A 11 12.12 1.16 7.89
CA ARG A 11 12.47 0.65 6.56
C ARG A 11 11.99 1.60 5.49
N PHE A 12 12.57 1.47 4.32
CA PHE A 12 12.10 2.14 3.12
C PHE A 12 12.15 1.22 1.91
N THR A 13 11.38 1.54 0.90
CA THR A 13 11.48 0.98 -0.44
C THR A 13 11.25 2.07 -1.47
N ALA A 14 11.75 1.84 -2.69
CA ALA A 14 11.51 2.69 -3.84
C ALA A 14 10.78 1.86 -4.88
N VAL A 15 9.53 2.23 -5.19
CA VAL A 15 8.64 1.50 -6.12
C VAL A 15 7.85 2.51 -6.92
N ASP A 16 7.72 2.29 -8.21
CA ASP A 16 6.83 3.06 -9.06
C ASP A 16 5.37 2.67 -8.77
N LEU A 17 4.70 3.46 -7.94
CA LEU A 17 3.33 3.20 -7.47
C LEU A 17 2.26 3.68 -8.45
N ASN A 18 2.62 4.56 -9.39
CA ASN A 18 1.67 5.23 -10.28
C ASN A 18 1.94 5.01 -11.78
N SER A 19 2.90 4.14 -12.10
CA SER A 19 3.30 3.76 -13.46
C SER A 19 3.76 4.94 -14.33
N ASN A 20 4.56 5.83 -13.74
CA ASN A 20 5.15 6.99 -14.44
C ASN A 20 6.67 6.85 -14.66
N ASP A 21 7.23 5.68 -14.42
CA ASP A 21 8.66 5.33 -14.50
C ASP A 21 9.56 6.09 -13.49
N LEU A 22 8.96 6.75 -12.50
CA LEU A 22 9.67 7.40 -11.39
C LEU A 22 9.26 6.71 -10.08
N PRO A 23 10.22 6.13 -9.34
CA PRO A 23 9.87 5.46 -8.10
C PRO A 23 9.46 6.46 -7.02
N GLU A 24 8.36 6.15 -6.34
CA GLU A 24 8.00 6.76 -5.07
C GLU A 24 8.81 6.13 -3.94
N VAL A 25 9.04 6.90 -2.87
CA VAL A 25 9.67 6.40 -1.65
C VAL A 25 8.61 6.08 -0.62
N VAL A 26 8.53 4.82 -0.23
CA VAL A 26 7.64 4.38 0.84
C VAL A 26 8.45 4.17 2.11
N LEU A 27 8.13 4.92 3.15
CA LEU A 27 8.74 4.81 4.48
C LEU A 27 7.80 4.04 5.40
N LYS A 28 8.30 2.96 6.02
CA LYS A 28 7.60 2.30 7.12
C LYS A 28 7.97 3.00 8.41
N VAL A 29 6.98 3.52 9.12
CA VAL A 29 7.14 4.32 10.33
C VAL A 29 6.52 3.64 11.54
N ASP A 30 7.21 3.75 12.68
CA ASP A 30 6.66 3.34 13.96
C ASP A 30 5.77 4.45 14.52
N ALA A 31 4.72 4.06 15.21
CA ALA A 31 3.93 4.96 16.02
C ALA A 31 4.52 5.11 17.43
N ALA A 32 4.02 6.09 18.16
CA ALA A 32 4.20 6.17 19.61
C ALA A 32 3.62 4.92 20.29
N ALA A 33 4.07 4.62 21.51
CA ALA A 33 3.68 3.43 22.25
C ALA A 33 2.14 3.25 22.27
N GLY A 34 1.65 2.13 21.73
CA GLY A 34 0.23 1.77 21.68
C GLY A 34 -0.42 1.82 20.30
N ASP A 35 0.20 2.46 19.31
CA ASP A 35 -0.29 2.52 17.93
C ASP A 35 0.44 1.56 16.99
N ALA A 36 -0.24 1.11 15.96
CA ALA A 36 0.31 0.13 15.01
C ALA A 36 1.31 0.69 13.98
N GLY A 37 1.62 1.99 14.04
CA GLY A 37 2.45 2.64 13.02
C GLY A 37 1.73 2.81 11.68
N GLY A 38 2.52 2.94 10.62
CA GLY A 38 1.96 3.12 9.27
C GLY A 38 3.03 3.36 8.23
N TYR A 39 2.63 4.06 7.18
CA TYR A 39 3.50 4.39 6.06
C TYR A 39 3.42 5.86 5.69
N LEU A 40 4.54 6.42 5.26
CA LEU A 40 4.62 7.72 4.61
C LEU A 40 5.11 7.51 3.18
N VAL A 41 4.29 7.86 2.21
CA VAL A 41 4.67 7.81 0.79
C VAL A 41 5.09 9.20 0.35
N LEU A 42 6.31 9.32 -0.17
CA LEU A 42 6.84 10.53 -0.77
C LEU A 42 6.80 10.37 -2.29
N TYR A 43 6.18 11.32 -2.97
CA TYR A 43 6.04 11.31 -4.43
C TYR A 43 6.23 12.71 -5.02
N GLN A 44 6.61 12.78 -6.29
CA GLN A 44 6.85 14.03 -6.98
C GLN A 44 5.77 14.31 -8.02
N LEU A 45 5.25 15.54 -8.01
CA LEU A 45 4.38 16.06 -9.07
C LEU A 45 4.89 17.44 -9.51
N LYS A 46 5.16 17.58 -10.80
CA LYS A 46 5.58 18.84 -11.43
C LYS A 46 6.75 19.52 -10.68
N GLY A 47 7.71 18.74 -10.24
CA GLY A 47 8.89 19.22 -9.53
C GLY A 47 8.70 19.48 -8.03
N THR A 48 7.52 19.31 -7.49
CA THR A 48 7.22 19.44 -6.06
C THR A 48 7.07 18.08 -5.42
N VAL A 49 7.70 17.89 -4.26
CA VAL A 49 7.57 16.66 -3.45
C VAL A 49 6.40 16.79 -2.49
N TYR A 50 5.55 15.78 -2.51
CA TYR A 50 4.39 15.62 -1.64
C TYR A 50 4.54 14.41 -0.76
N GLY A 51 3.81 14.38 0.35
CA GLY A 51 3.74 13.23 1.25
C GLY A 51 2.29 12.84 1.55
N VAL A 52 1.99 11.56 1.57
CA VAL A 52 0.71 11.04 2.04
C VAL A 52 0.95 9.99 3.13
N LYS A 53 0.17 10.08 4.21
CA LYS A 53 0.21 9.13 5.33
C LYS A 53 -0.84 8.05 5.11
N LEU A 54 -0.46 6.81 5.37
CA LEU A 54 -1.33 5.64 5.26
C LEU A 54 -1.24 4.81 6.54
N GLY A 55 -2.34 4.17 6.92
CA GLY A 55 -2.39 3.29 8.08
C GLY A 55 -1.61 1.98 7.88
N HIS A 56 -1.41 1.26 8.97
CA HIS A 56 -0.68 -0.02 8.99
C HIS A 56 -1.33 -1.12 8.15
N GLN A 57 -2.61 -0.98 7.82
CA GLN A 57 -3.38 -1.91 7.01
C GLN A 57 -3.09 -1.84 5.50
N MET A 58 -2.23 -0.90 5.09
CA MET A 58 -1.78 -0.76 3.71
C MET A 58 -0.42 -1.45 3.49
N PHE A 59 -0.08 -1.70 2.23
CA PHE A 59 1.21 -2.28 1.81
C PHE A 59 1.59 -3.58 2.53
N LEU A 60 0.62 -4.43 2.85
CA LEU A 60 0.88 -5.69 3.56
C LEU A 60 1.80 -6.60 2.75
N ASP A 61 1.62 -6.66 1.43
CA ASP A 61 2.46 -7.40 0.49
C ASP A 61 2.73 -6.53 -0.73
N LEU A 62 3.47 -5.45 -0.56
CA LEU A 62 3.80 -4.54 -1.65
C LEU A 62 4.64 -5.26 -2.71
N LYS A 63 4.15 -5.23 -3.96
CA LYS A 63 4.83 -5.81 -5.12
C LYS A 63 5.64 -4.75 -5.87
N ARG A 64 6.59 -5.21 -6.70
CA ARG A 64 7.42 -4.32 -7.54
C ARG A 64 6.64 -3.54 -8.58
N ASP A 65 5.47 -4.03 -8.97
CA ASP A 65 4.57 -3.37 -9.92
C ASP A 65 3.68 -2.29 -9.27
N GLY A 66 3.91 -2.00 -7.99
CA GLY A 66 3.15 -1.00 -7.22
C GLY A 66 1.81 -1.48 -6.67
N THR A 67 1.43 -2.73 -6.92
CA THR A 67 0.24 -3.33 -6.31
C THR A 67 0.53 -3.79 -4.88
N PHE A 68 -0.47 -3.79 -4.04
CA PHE A 68 -0.35 -4.21 -2.63
C PHE A 68 -1.67 -4.74 -2.08
N SER A 69 -1.58 -5.61 -1.07
CA SER A 69 -2.75 -6.04 -0.33
C SER A 69 -3.09 -5.05 0.80
N TYR A 70 -4.36 -4.95 1.09
CA TYR A 70 -4.91 -4.08 2.13
C TYR A 70 -6.11 -4.70 2.81
N PHE A 71 -6.47 -4.20 3.97
CA PHE A 71 -7.77 -4.39 4.60
C PHE A 71 -8.30 -3.06 5.14
N ASP A 72 -9.63 -2.95 5.25
CA ASP A 72 -10.25 -1.76 5.84
C ASP A 72 -10.18 -1.80 7.38
N SER A 73 -10.39 -0.64 8.01
CA SER A 73 -10.32 -0.52 9.48
C SER A 73 -11.44 -1.28 10.20
N ALA A 74 -12.54 -1.58 9.52
CA ALA A 74 -13.65 -2.35 10.08
C ALA A 74 -13.42 -3.88 9.96
N GLY A 75 -12.40 -4.31 9.19
CA GLY A 75 -12.14 -5.72 8.93
C GLY A 75 -13.19 -6.38 8.04
N SER A 76 -13.95 -5.59 7.29
CA SER A 76 -15.01 -6.08 6.39
C SER A 76 -14.58 -6.16 4.95
N GLU A 77 -13.55 -5.44 4.53
CA GLU A 77 -13.04 -5.46 3.16
C GLU A 77 -11.56 -5.84 3.13
N TYR A 78 -11.22 -6.76 2.23
CA TYR A 78 -9.86 -7.21 1.94
C TYR A 78 -9.65 -7.20 0.44
N GLY A 79 -8.46 -6.84 -0.01
CA GLY A 79 -8.18 -6.88 -1.43
C GLY A 79 -6.80 -6.46 -1.83
N VAL A 80 -6.63 -6.31 -3.14
CA VAL A 80 -5.42 -5.79 -3.78
C VAL A 80 -5.76 -4.52 -4.56
N ALA A 81 -4.91 -3.53 -4.40
CA ALA A 81 -5.10 -2.21 -5.00
C ALA A 81 -3.78 -1.60 -5.48
N VAL A 82 -3.90 -0.50 -6.20
CA VAL A 82 -2.84 0.49 -6.44
C VAL A 82 -3.18 1.77 -5.71
N LEU A 83 -2.16 2.57 -5.40
CA LEU A 83 -2.34 3.86 -4.74
C LEU A 83 -2.51 4.97 -5.78
N TYR A 84 -3.53 5.81 -5.61
CA TYR A 84 -3.65 7.04 -6.38
C TYR A 84 -2.81 8.15 -5.75
N LEU A 85 -1.89 8.71 -6.54
CA LEU A 85 -1.02 9.81 -6.15
C LEU A 85 -1.31 11.01 -7.06
N GLY A 86 -1.89 12.03 -6.50
CA GLY A 86 -2.29 13.23 -7.23
C GLY A 86 -2.55 14.40 -6.30
N THR A 87 -3.00 15.52 -6.85
CA THR A 87 -3.38 16.70 -6.08
C THR A 87 -4.80 16.60 -5.52
N LYS A 88 -5.64 15.75 -6.11
CA LYS A 88 -6.98 15.47 -5.63
C LYS A 88 -6.99 14.09 -5.00
N ASP A 89 -7.41 14.03 -3.74
CA ASP A 89 -7.59 12.80 -2.98
C ASP A 89 -6.37 11.85 -3.01
N PRO A 90 -5.16 12.33 -2.62
CA PRO A 90 -3.98 11.48 -2.57
C PRO A 90 -4.19 10.39 -1.53
N GLY A 91 -3.79 9.15 -1.88
CA GLY A 91 -3.96 7.97 -1.01
C GLY A 91 -5.24 7.18 -1.24
N GLY A 92 -6.06 7.57 -2.22
CA GLY A 92 -7.18 6.76 -2.67
C GLY A 92 -6.74 5.44 -3.31
N LEU A 93 -7.59 4.42 -3.25
CA LEU A 93 -7.29 3.08 -3.74
C LEU A 93 -7.92 2.79 -5.09
N GLY A 94 -7.11 2.36 -6.04
CA GLY A 94 -7.54 1.73 -7.28
C GLY A 94 -7.66 0.22 -7.10
N LYS A 95 -8.83 -0.25 -6.63
CA LYS A 95 -9.07 -1.66 -6.31
C LYS A 95 -8.98 -2.54 -7.57
N ARG A 96 -8.16 -3.60 -7.50
CA ARG A 96 -7.99 -4.59 -8.57
C ARG A 96 -8.95 -5.76 -8.40
N PHE A 97 -8.90 -6.38 -7.25
CA PHE A 97 -9.85 -7.38 -6.78
C PHE A 97 -9.98 -7.27 -5.27
N TYR A 98 -11.16 -7.55 -4.74
CA TYR A 98 -11.45 -7.44 -3.31
C TYR A 98 -12.67 -8.26 -2.95
N CYS A 99 -12.83 -8.55 -1.67
CA CYS A 99 -14.03 -9.15 -1.12
C CYS A 99 -14.56 -8.30 0.04
N VAL A 100 -15.86 -8.37 0.24
CA VAL A 100 -16.57 -7.65 1.31
C VAL A 100 -17.33 -8.66 2.15
N LEU A 101 -17.09 -8.63 3.45
CA LEU A 101 -17.82 -9.45 4.44
C LEU A 101 -19.07 -8.71 4.88
N ASP A 102 -20.21 -9.35 4.73
CA ASP A 102 -21.44 -8.95 5.39
C ASP A 102 -21.46 -9.54 6.81
N HIS A 103 -21.31 -8.70 7.81
CA HIS A 103 -21.28 -9.11 9.22
C HIS A 103 -22.62 -9.64 9.76
N GLU A 104 -23.75 -9.36 9.09
CA GLU A 104 -25.06 -9.86 9.48
C GLU A 104 -25.27 -11.30 9.02
N THR A 105 -24.79 -11.62 7.82
CA THR A 105 -24.97 -12.93 7.19
C THR A 105 -23.74 -13.81 7.24
N ASP A 106 -22.58 -13.27 7.62
CA ASP A 106 -21.26 -13.92 7.60
C ASP A 106 -20.88 -14.44 6.21
N GLN A 107 -21.30 -13.72 5.17
CA GLN A 107 -21.05 -14.08 3.78
C GLN A 107 -20.17 -13.05 3.09
N TYR A 108 -19.32 -13.54 2.17
CA TYR A 108 -18.47 -12.70 1.34
C TYR A 108 -19.09 -12.48 -0.04
N THR A 109 -19.04 -11.23 -0.51
CA THR A 109 -19.21 -10.86 -1.90
C THR A 109 -17.85 -10.57 -2.51
N TYR A 110 -17.57 -11.12 -3.69
CA TYR A 110 -16.28 -11.02 -4.37
C TYR A 110 -16.37 -10.10 -5.58
N TYR A 111 -15.29 -9.36 -5.83
CA TYR A 111 -15.19 -8.43 -6.95
C TYR A 111 -13.85 -8.58 -7.65
N VAL A 112 -13.85 -8.63 -8.98
CA VAL A 112 -12.67 -8.59 -9.83
C VAL A 112 -12.88 -7.53 -10.90
N ARG A 113 -11.90 -6.62 -11.05
CA ARG A 113 -12.00 -5.48 -12.00
C ARG A 113 -13.28 -4.65 -11.82
N ARG A 114 -13.70 -4.43 -10.57
CA ARG A 114 -14.92 -3.69 -10.18
C ARG A 114 -16.25 -4.34 -10.60
N GLN A 115 -16.25 -5.61 -10.96
CA GLN A 115 -17.43 -6.38 -11.26
C GLN A 115 -17.58 -7.49 -10.23
N GLU A 116 -18.80 -7.78 -9.82
CA GLU A 116 -19.09 -8.92 -8.96
C GLU A 116 -18.61 -10.20 -9.65
N ALA A 117 -17.96 -11.05 -8.88
CA ALA A 117 -17.28 -12.23 -9.35
C ALA A 117 -17.61 -13.44 -8.45
N THR A 118 -17.35 -14.62 -8.95
CA THR A 118 -17.40 -15.84 -8.13
C THR A 118 -16.16 -15.90 -7.21
N LYS A 119 -16.28 -16.68 -6.14
CA LYS A 119 -15.13 -16.97 -5.26
C LYS A 119 -13.96 -17.56 -6.06
N ALA A 120 -14.22 -18.45 -7.01
CA ALA A 120 -13.18 -19.07 -7.83
C ALA A 120 -12.43 -18.06 -8.70
N GLU A 121 -13.12 -17.07 -9.28
CA GLU A 121 -12.50 -15.98 -10.05
C GLU A 121 -11.65 -15.08 -9.16
N TYR A 122 -12.11 -14.78 -7.96
CA TYR A 122 -11.35 -14.03 -6.97
C TYR A 122 -10.08 -14.78 -6.55
N GLU A 123 -10.19 -16.05 -6.18
CA GLU A 123 -9.06 -16.90 -5.77
C GLU A 123 -8.04 -17.08 -6.91
N ALA A 124 -8.49 -17.16 -8.17
CA ALA A 124 -7.60 -17.19 -9.33
C ALA A 124 -6.82 -15.87 -9.50
N ALA A 125 -7.50 -14.73 -9.32
CA ALA A 125 -6.84 -13.41 -9.36
C ALA A 125 -5.82 -13.24 -8.22
N GLU A 126 -6.15 -13.70 -7.02
CA GLU A 126 -5.26 -13.68 -5.86
C GLU A 126 -4.02 -14.57 -6.08
N ALA A 127 -4.20 -15.79 -6.57
CA ALA A 127 -3.10 -16.70 -6.87
C ALA A 127 -2.15 -16.12 -7.93
N GLN A 128 -2.68 -15.54 -9.00
CA GLN A 128 -1.87 -14.89 -10.04
C GLN A 128 -1.11 -13.67 -9.47
N TRP A 129 -1.74 -12.88 -8.62
CA TRP A 129 -1.07 -11.74 -7.98
C TRP A 129 0.01 -12.18 -7.01
N ALA A 130 -0.19 -13.27 -6.26
CA ALA A 130 0.78 -13.79 -5.30
C ALA A 130 2.11 -14.18 -5.96
N GLU A 131 2.10 -14.55 -7.25
CA GLU A 131 3.32 -14.86 -8.03
C GLU A 131 4.13 -13.62 -8.43
N GLN A 132 3.59 -12.41 -8.29
CA GLN A 132 4.32 -11.18 -8.57
C GLN A 132 5.49 -10.99 -7.60
N GLN A 133 6.57 -10.37 -8.10
CA GLN A 133 7.76 -10.11 -7.29
C GLN A 133 7.48 -9.10 -6.18
N ASP A 134 7.90 -9.43 -4.98
CA ASP A 134 7.81 -8.52 -3.84
C ASP A 134 8.75 -7.32 -3.99
N ALA A 135 8.32 -6.16 -3.48
CA ALA A 135 9.18 -5.00 -3.32
C ALA A 135 10.34 -5.32 -2.37
N ILE A 136 11.51 -4.73 -2.64
CA ILE A 136 12.68 -4.89 -1.78
C ILE A 136 12.65 -3.80 -0.71
N TRP A 137 12.58 -4.22 0.55
CA TRP A 137 12.62 -3.33 1.70
C TRP A 137 14.04 -3.24 2.26
N TYR A 138 14.52 -2.03 2.42
CA TYR A 138 15.84 -1.69 2.96
C TYR A 138 15.71 -1.16 4.39
N SER A 139 16.74 -1.35 5.21
CA SER A 139 16.84 -0.67 6.51
C SER A 139 17.05 0.83 6.30
N PHE A 140 16.46 1.66 7.16
CA PHE A 140 16.61 3.11 7.04
C PHE A 140 17.97 3.55 7.62
N THR A 141 19.04 3.26 6.89
CA THR A 141 20.43 3.59 7.22
C THR A 141 21.07 4.44 6.13
N PRO A 142 22.09 5.28 6.45
CA PRO A 142 22.79 6.05 5.43
C PRO A 142 23.45 5.18 4.36
N ALA A 143 23.88 3.96 4.69
CA ALA A 143 24.48 3.03 3.75
C ALA A 143 23.43 2.50 2.73
N ASP A 144 22.29 2.04 3.22
CA ASP A 144 21.22 1.52 2.36
C ASP A 144 20.59 2.63 1.50
N ILE A 145 20.40 3.83 2.08
CA ILE A 145 19.90 5.00 1.32
C ILE A 145 20.83 5.31 0.15
N ARG A 146 22.15 5.36 0.38
CA ARG A 146 23.12 5.59 -0.70
C ARG A 146 23.21 4.47 -1.72
N SER A 147 22.85 3.23 -1.36
CA SER A 147 22.85 2.12 -2.30
C SER A 147 21.67 2.18 -3.28
N VAL A 148 20.56 2.76 -2.86
CA VAL A 148 19.32 2.90 -3.67
C VAL A 148 19.30 4.22 -4.43
N PHE A 149 19.83 5.29 -3.83
CA PHE A 149 19.91 6.65 -4.40
C PHE A 149 21.37 7.11 -4.46
N PRO A 150 22.14 6.65 -5.47
CA PRO A 150 23.57 6.96 -5.62
C PRO A 150 23.84 8.43 -5.95
#